data_533d01667bdd7c56cd391bc804425d75
#
_entry.id   533d01667bdd7c56cd391bc804425d75
#
_cell.length_a   1.000
_cell.length_b   1.000
_cell.length_c   1.000
_cell.angle_alpha   90.00
_cell.angle_beta   90.00
_cell.angle_gamma   90.00
#
_symmetry.space_group_name_H-M   'P 1'
#
loop_
_entity.id
_entity.type
_entity.pdbx_description
1 polymer ?
#
loop_
_entity_poly.entity_id
_entity_poly.type
_entity_poly.pdbx_seq_one_letter_code
_entity_poly.pdbx_strand_id
1 'polypeptide(L)'
;MADNWNLRGKTQMLDDLNTPSLQCRVYDRIAVQDSMGKSHFYCLELSAGNTFDFGFCRKENVPSLLRDVMTMGSIRVLSGICDDLMVPTVPTVLWLKQARKYDPKHVIMWLENSIELTEEYKDTILRLRKMGMRFDVRVDAMGEIASNDEILACIDYLMVDFKRSAEFMTVIQSLRNKNPHLKIIAFKHHISIFSFTKEESRNFDYVLGTVNNFLLTYEIERPKWQHEMLRTFAQLYSSIYDVKEIGVIVANYPLMALAMKGMVASKHLTNLTIRKNSSTLGESQTLTQFDLRNFLAISVGYNLFTLTEKQSYEQKKIPFSSEFINYEPFILALNFAKIVDLMAQDICDDITAPQAFIAGFLRFAHVFLHDTEEATFAEFPLDAVASCYTNGGGQLGSIIRILMLLFEHRINDAMDVANNAGLVLVKERLYGYISHAMAWTDAVCSALNIIKGQQEE
;
A
#
# COMPACT_ATOMS: atom_id res chain seq x y z
N MET A 1 10.20 -18.31 36.76
CA MET A 1 11.45 -18.46 35.96
C MET A 1 11.33 -17.44 34.86
N ALA A 2 11.97 -16.30 35.05
CA ALA A 2 11.97 -15.23 34.04
C ALA A 2 13.07 -15.58 33.05
N ASP A 3 12.66 -16.00 31.86
CA ASP A 3 13.58 -16.39 30.83
C ASP A 3 14.28 -15.20 30.25
N ASN A 4 15.56 -15.17 30.48
CA ASN A 4 16.59 -14.44 29.78
C ASN A 4 16.46 -14.56 28.25
N TRP A 5 15.60 -13.77 27.62
CA TRP A 5 15.67 -13.48 26.22
C TRP A 5 16.81 -12.47 26.01
N ASN A 6 17.94 -13.04 25.77
CA ASN A 6 19.29 -12.51 25.77
C ASN A 6 19.45 -11.22 24.95
N LEU A 7 20.02 -10.23 25.60
CA LEU A 7 20.63 -9.03 25.01
C LEU A 7 21.57 -9.30 23.79
N ARG A 8 22.14 -10.50 23.69
CA ARG A 8 22.92 -10.90 22.49
C ARG A 8 22.10 -11.01 21.21
N GLY A 9 20.83 -11.43 21.27
CA GLY A 9 19.95 -11.40 20.12
C GLY A 9 19.56 -9.98 19.68
N LYS A 10 19.48 -9.03 20.62
CA LYS A 10 19.13 -7.63 20.33
C LYS A 10 20.19 -6.92 19.48
N THR A 11 21.46 -7.10 19.81
CA THR A 11 22.58 -6.44 19.10
C THR A 11 22.74 -7.01 17.70
N GLN A 12 22.60 -8.32 17.52
CA GLN A 12 22.79 -8.98 16.24
C GLN A 12 21.64 -8.67 15.24
N MET A 13 20.41 -8.46 15.73
CA MET A 13 19.26 -8.04 14.90
C MET A 13 19.30 -6.56 14.50
N LEU A 14 19.84 -5.70 15.37
CA LEU A 14 20.09 -4.28 15.02
C LEU A 14 21.19 -4.15 13.98
N ASP A 15 22.23 -4.98 14.07
CA ASP A 15 23.30 -5.03 13.06
C ASP A 15 22.78 -5.50 11.70
N ASP A 16 21.82 -6.44 11.64
CA ASP A 16 21.21 -6.91 10.41
C ASP A 16 20.36 -5.84 9.70
N LEU A 17 19.76 -4.90 10.48
CA LEU A 17 19.05 -3.75 9.91
C LEU A 17 20.01 -2.67 9.37
N ASN A 18 21.22 -2.58 9.91
CA ASN A 18 22.23 -1.59 9.58
C ASN A 18 23.35 -2.10 8.69
N THR A 19 23.37 -3.40 8.34
CA THR A 19 24.46 -3.94 7.52
C THR A 19 24.36 -3.49 6.05
N PRO A 20 25.49 -3.08 5.44
CA PRO A 20 25.54 -2.71 4.02
C PRO A 20 25.08 -3.80 3.04
N SER A 21 25.02 -5.05 3.49
CA SER A 21 24.58 -6.19 2.68
C SER A 21 23.07 -6.26 2.47
N LEU A 22 22.28 -5.47 3.19
CA LEU A 22 20.81 -5.38 3.05
C LEU A 22 20.40 -4.06 2.41
N GLN A 23 20.91 -3.79 1.21
CA GLN A 23 20.76 -2.50 0.55
C GLN A 23 19.34 -2.26 -0.01
N CYS A 24 18.54 -3.28 -0.23
CA CYS A 24 17.20 -3.14 -0.80
C CYS A 24 16.16 -3.84 0.07
N ARG A 25 15.09 -3.15 0.44
CA ARG A 25 14.01 -3.69 1.27
C ARG A 25 12.66 -3.34 0.68
N VAL A 26 11.75 -4.31 0.73
CA VAL A 26 10.36 -4.11 0.33
C VAL A 26 9.58 -3.65 1.57
N TYR A 27 8.91 -2.50 1.48
CA TYR A 27 8.07 -2.01 2.57
C TYR A 27 6.62 -1.91 2.18
N ASP A 28 6.34 -1.54 0.95
CA ASP A 28 4.98 -1.36 0.46
C ASP A 28 4.94 -1.50 -1.06
N ARG A 29 3.80 -1.23 -1.62
CA ARG A 29 3.53 -1.20 -3.04
C ARG A 29 2.87 0.12 -3.42
N ILE A 30 3.25 0.66 -4.58
CA ILE A 30 2.73 1.90 -5.12
C ILE A 30 1.83 1.56 -6.30
N ALA A 31 0.62 2.10 -6.32
CA ALA A 31 -0.30 1.92 -7.42
C ALA A 31 0.23 2.57 -8.71
N VAL A 32 0.04 1.89 -9.83
CA VAL A 32 0.20 2.47 -11.17
C VAL A 32 -1.18 2.68 -11.75
N GLN A 33 -1.55 3.94 -11.92
CA GLN A 33 -2.92 4.36 -12.26
C GLN A 33 -2.99 5.00 -13.65
N ASP A 34 -4.15 4.88 -14.29
CA ASP A 34 -4.49 5.68 -15.46
C ASP A 34 -4.96 7.09 -15.06
N SER A 35 -5.26 7.94 -16.04
CA SER A 35 -5.73 9.31 -15.82
C SER A 35 -7.11 9.40 -15.16
N MET A 36 -7.83 8.29 -15.02
CA MET A 36 -9.09 8.19 -14.30
C MET A 36 -8.91 7.77 -12.85
N GLY A 37 -7.67 7.45 -12.42
CA GLY A 37 -7.35 6.97 -11.09
C GLY A 37 -7.62 5.48 -10.89
N LYS A 38 -7.81 4.71 -11.97
CA LYS A 38 -7.94 3.26 -11.89
C LYS A 38 -6.56 2.63 -11.79
N SER A 39 -6.36 1.80 -10.77
CA SER A 39 -5.12 1.03 -10.61
C SER A 39 -5.09 -0.15 -11.57
N HIS A 40 -3.99 -0.30 -12.31
CA HIS A 40 -3.76 -1.36 -13.28
C HIS A 40 -2.77 -2.41 -12.78
N PHE A 41 -1.80 -2.00 -12.02
CA PHE A 41 -0.83 -2.86 -11.34
C PHE A 41 -0.16 -2.09 -10.21
N TYR A 42 0.60 -2.82 -9.38
CA TYR A 42 1.39 -2.21 -8.33
C TYR A 42 2.88 -2.30 -8.67
N CYS A 43 3.65 -1.30 -8.23
CA CYS A 43 5.10 -1.31 -8.23
C CYS A 43 5.58 -1.55 -6.81
N LEU A 44 6.55 -2.45 -6.61
CA LEU A 44 7.17 -2.63 -5.30
C LEU A 44 7.91 -1.36 -4.90
N GLU A 45 7.63 -0.90 -3.70
CA GLU A 45 8.37 0.16 -3.06
C GLU A 45 9.62 -0.43 -2.42
N LEU A 46 10.77 -0.07 -2.97
CA LEU A 46 12.07 -0.52 -2.48
C LEU A 46 12.77 0.65 -1.81
N SER A 47 13.31 0.43 -0.62
CA SER A 47 14.07 1.43 0.11
C SER A 47 15.49 0.95 0.42
N ALA A 48 16.42 1.87 0.38
CA ALA A 48 17.78 1.65 0.80
C ALA A 48 18.25 2.81 1.70
N GLY A 49 18.27 2.56 2.99
CA GLY A 49 18.62 3.60 3.96
C GLY A 49 17.51 4.64 4.11
N ASN A 50 17.86 5.93 4.13
CA ASN A 50 16.91 7.04 4.30
C ASN A 50 16.46 7.70 2.99
N THR A 51 16.71 7.07 1.86
CA THR A 51 16.35 7.63 0.55
C THR A 51 15.51 6.65 -0.24
N PHE A 52 14.41 7.14 -0.79
CA PHE A 52 13.74 6.48 -1.88
C PHE A 52 14.61 6.68 -3.12
N ASP A 53 15.31 5.63 -3.54
CA ASP A 53 16.12 5.67 -4.74
C ASP A 53 15.75 4.46 -5.61
N PHE A 54 15.19 4.75 -6.77
CA PHE A 54 14.90 3.74 -7.78
C PHE A 54 16.18 3.08 -8.36
N GLY A 55 17.39 3.56 -8.00
CA GLY A 55 18.69 3.11 -8.50
C GLY A 55 19.34 1.91 -7.82
N PHE A 56 18.63 1.15 -6.95
CA PHE A 56 19.27 0.19 -6.06
C PHE A 56 19.28 -1.27 -6.49
N CYS A 57 18.59 -1.65 -7.55
CA CYS A 57 18.60 -3.03 -7.99
C CYS A 57 19.83 -3.39 -8.78
N ARG A 58 20.90 -3.76 -8.06
CA ARG A 58 22.11 -4.34 -8.64
C ARG A 58 21.97 -5.87 -8.69
N LYS A 59 22.76 -6.50 -9.58
CA LYS A 59 22.80 -7.96 -9.75
C LYS A 59 22.99 -8.69 -8.41
N GLU A 60 23.79 -8.14 -7.52
CA GLU A 60 24.12 -8.68 -6.20
C GLU A 60 22.89 -8.70 -5.25
N ASN A 61 21.94 -7.81 -5.46
CA ASN A 61 20.74 -7.66 -4.59
C ASN A 61 19.57 -8.55 -5.01
N VAL A 62 19.57 -9.10 -6.24
CA VAL A 62 18.47 -9.94 -6.74
C VAL A 62 18.18 -11.14 -5.85
N PRO A 63 19.16 -11.88 -5.29
CA PRO A 63 18.88 -12.98 -4.38
C PRO A 63 18.15 -12.53 -3.11
N SER A 64 18.52 -11.37 -2.56
CA SER A 64 17.89 -10.79 -1.37
C SER A 64 16.46 -10.34 -1.68
N LEU A 65 16.26 -9.60 -2.76
CA LEU A 65 14.96 -9.15 -3.24
C LEU A 65 13.98 -10.32 -3.43
N LEU A 66 14.40 -11.36 -4.16
CA LEU A 66 13.56 -12.54 -4.38
C LEU A 66 13.22 -13.26 -3.07
N ARG A 67 14.15 -13.32 -2.12
CA ARG A 67 13.90 -13.87 -0.79
C ARG A 67 12.84 -13.05 -0.06
N ASP A 68 12.99 -11.72 -0.04
CA ASP A 68 12.07 -10.81 0.64
C ASP A 68 10.66 -10.91 0.03
N VAL A 69 10.53 -10.87 -1.30
CA VAL A 69 9.27 -11.07 -2.02
C VAL A 69 8.61 -12.40 -1.64
N MET A 70 9.38 -13.48 -1.58
CA MET A 70 8.85 -14.80 -1.20
C MET A 70 8.46 -14.88 0.28
N THR A 71 9.18 -14.18 1.15
CA THR A 71 8.86 -14.09 2.59
C THR A 71 7.57 -13.32 2.84
N MET A 72 7.31 -12.29 2.04
CA MET A 72 6.09 -11.49 2.11
C MET A 72 4.86 -12.14 1.45
N GLY A 73 4.93 -13.40 1.06
CA GLY A 73 3.76 -14.15 0.56
C GLY A 73 3.68 -14.28 -0.95
N SER A 74 4.78 -14.00 -1.67
CA SER A 74 4.91 -14.12 -3.12
C SER A 74 4.31 -12.94 -3.93
N ILE A 75 4.56 -12.98 -5.22
CA ILE A 75 4.04 -12.00 -6.20
C ILE A 75 2.52 -11.82 -6.08
N ARG A 76 1.77 -12.90 -5.85
CA ARG A 76 0.30 -12.83 -5.76
C ARG A 76 -0.20 -11.97 -4.60
N VAL A 77 0.45 -12.03 -3.44
CA VAL A 77 0.06 -11.19 -2.30
C VAL A 77 0.44 -9.73 -2.56
N LEU A 78 1.61 -9.51 -3.15
CA LEU A 78 2.11 -8.17 -3.42
C LEU A 78 1.40 -7.48 -4.60
N SER A 79 0.90 -8.25 -5.60
CA SER A 79 0.11 -7.68 -6.70
C SER A 79 -1.32 -7.27 -6.28
N GLY A 80 -1.79 -7.75 -5.14
CA GLY A 80 -3.06 -7.33 -4.56
C GLY A 80 -4.25 -7.50 -5.50
N ILE A 81 -5.03 -6.43 -5.58
CA ILE A 81 -6.27 -6.40 -6.39
C ILE A 81 -6.02 -6.30 -7.91
N CYS A 82 -4.77 -6.06 -8.33
CA CYS A 82 -4.44 -5.80 -9.74
C CYS A 82 -3.88 -7.02 -10.48
N ASP A 83 -3.64 -8.13 -9.79
CA ASP A 83 -3.01 -9.37 -10.28
C ASP A 83 -1.55 -9.20 -10.76
N ASP A 84 -1.12 -8.02 -11.19
CA ASP A 84 0.20 -7.74 -11.76
C ASP A 84 1.06 -6.91 -10.83
N LEU A 85 2.35 -7.24 -10.79
CA LEU A 85 3.35 -6.59 -9.96
C LEU A 85 4.56 -6.15 -10.76
N MET A 86 4.88 -4.86 -10.71
CA MET A 86 6.14 -4.31 -11.21
C MET A 86 7.22 -4.46 -10.14
N VAL A 87 8.36 -5.01 -10.52
CA VAL A 87 9.49 -5.26 -9.63
C VAL A 87 10.73 -4.57 -10.18
N PRO A 88 11.25 -3.53 -9.49
CA PRO A 88 12.54 -2.93 -9.85
C PRO A 88 13.66 -3.94 -9.67
N THR A 89 14.35 -4.33 -10.75
CA THR A 89 15.37 -5.37 -10.70
C THR A 89 16.19 -5.43 -12.00
N VAL A 90 17.12 -6.36 -12.07
CA VAL A 90 17.91 -6.67 -13.28
C VAL A 90 17.66 -8.09 -13.77
N PRO A 91 17.74 -8.34 -15.09
CA PRO A 91 17.41 -9.63 -15.71
C PRO A 91 18.52 -10.66 -15.50
N THR A 92 18.51 -11.33 -14.35
CA THR A 92 19.47 -12.39 -14.03
C THR A 92 18.90 -13.77 -14.26
N VAL A 93 19.77 -14.76 -14.49
CA VAL A 93 19.41 -16.18 -14.60
C VAL A 93 18.66 -16.68 -13.36
N LEU A 94 18.80 -16.02 -12.21
CA LEU A 94 18.06 -16.39 -11.00
C LEU A 94 16.54 -16.26 -11.17
N TRP A 95 16.08 -15.27 -11.91
CA TRP A 95 14.66 -15.12 -12.25
C TRP A 95 14.13 -16.34 -13.02
N LEU A 96 14.90 -16.83 -14.02
CA LEU A 96 14.54 -18.05 -14.75
C LEU A 96 14.50 -19.29 -13.83
N LYS A 97 15.48 -19.43 -12.93
CA LYS A 97 15.55 -20.54 -11.99
C LYS A 97 14.39 -20.57 -10.99
N GLN A 98 13.89 -19.38 -10.61
CA GLN A 98 12.80 -19.24 -9.65
C GLN A 98 11.41 -19.15 -10.33
N ALA A 99 11.32 -19.17 -11.65
CA ALA A 99 10.08 -18.98 -12.42
C ALA A 99 8.95 -19.95 -12.05
N ARG A 100 9.26 -21.11 -11.47
CA ARG A 100 8.24 -22.05 -10.95
C ARG A 100 7.58 -21.61 -9.64
N LYS A 101 8.15 -20.63 -8.95
CA LYS A 101 7.64 -20.11 -7.66
C LYS A 101 6.75 -18.90 -7.81
N TYR A 102 6.75 -18.29 -8.99
CA TYR A 102 5.88 -17.16 -9.35
C TYR A 102 5.39 -17.36 -10.79
N ASP A 103 4.26 -16.79 -11.14
CA ASP A 103 3.81 -16.78 -12.54
C ASP A 103 4.43 -15.58 -13.27
N PRO A 104 5.35 -15.79 -14.24
CA PRO A 104 6.00 -14.68 -14.94
C PRO A 104 5.03 -13.75 -15.67
N LYS A 105 3.82 -14.21 -16.02
CA LYS A 105 2.80 -13.40 -16.69
C LYS A 105 2.31 -12.23 -15.82
N HIS A 106 2.39 -12.40 -14.50
CA HIS A 106 1.98 -11.41 -13.52
C HIS A 106 3.15 -10.55 -13.01
N VAL A 107 4.31 -10.63 -13.67
CA VAL A 107 5.48 -9.83 -13.31
C VAL A 107 5.83 -8.86 -14.44
N ILE A 108 5.99 -7.60 -14.06
CA ILE A 108 6.58 -6.55 -14.88
C ILE A 108 7.97 -6.29 -14.30
N MET A 109 9.01 -6.58 -15.05
CA MET A 109 10.37 -6.33 -14.62
C MET A 109 10.76 -4.90 -15.01
N TRP A 110 10.92 -4.04 -14.02
CA TRP A 110 11.43 -2.70 -14.25
C TRP A 110 12.96 -2.76 -14.33
N LEU A 111 13.48 -2.63 -15.56
CA LEU A 111 14.91 -2.63 -15.84
C LEU A 111 15.51 -1.30 -15.45
N GLU A 112 16.34 -1.36 -14.43
CA GLU A 112 16.94 -0.18 -13.88
C GLU A 112 18.24 0.20 -14.60
N ASN A 113 18.49 1.49 -14.59
CA ASN A 113 19.68 2.25 -15.05
C ASN A 113 20.76 1.49 -15.83
N SER A 114 21.03 1.96 -17.04
CA SER A 114 22.23 1.63 -17.85
C SER A 114 22.67 0.16 -17.73
N ILE A 115 21.73 -0.76 -17.95
CA ILE A 115 22.08 -2.15 -18.10
C ILE A 115 22.94 -2.23 -19.35
N GLU A 116 24.23 -2.50 -19.17
CA GLU A 116 25.08 -2.97 -20.26
C GLU A 116 24.42 -4.24 -20.82
N LEU A 117 23.93 -4.17 -22.05
CA LEU A 117 23.24 -5.29 -22.71
C LEU A 117 24.22 -6.41 -23.05
N THR A 118 24.74 -7.10 -22.03
CA THR A 118 25.53 -8.31 -22.24
C THR A 118 24.69 -9.39 -22.92
N GLU A 119 25.31 -10.33 -23.60
CA GLU A 119 24.62 -11.46 -24.22
C GLU A 119 23.83 -12.29 -23.18
N GLU A 120 24.31 -12.39 -21.94
CA GLU A 120 23.60 -13.04 -20.82
C GLU A 120 22.26 -12.32 -20.51
N TYR A 121 22.26 -10.99 -20.51
CA TYR A 121 21.05 -10.21 -20.23
C TYR A 121 20.07 -10.28 -21.39
N LYS A 122 20.53 -10.19 -22.63
CA LYS A 122 19.69 -10.35 -23.84
C LYS A 122 19.00 -11.71 -23.84
N ASP A 123 19.75 -12.80 -23.68
CA ASP A 123 19.17 -14.15 -23.62
C ASP A 123 18.16 -14.29 -22.47
N THR A 124 18.49 -13.73 -21.31
CA THR A 124 17.60 -13.78 -20.15
C THR A 124 16.28 -13.02 -20.40
N ILE A 125 16.34 -11.80 -20.96
CA ILE A 125 15.14 -11.01 -21.33
C ILE A 125 14.27 -11.78 -22.31
N LEU A 126 14.88 -12.29 -23.40
CA LEU A 126 14.14 -13.03 -24.42
C LEU A 126 13.47 -14.30 -23.87
N ARG A 127 14.14 -15.01 -22.98
CA ARG A 127 13.59 -16.23 -22.34
C ARG A 127 12.46 -15.89 -21.38
N LEU A 128 12.62 -14.85 -20.54
CA LEU A 128 11.57 -14.39 -19.63
C LEU A 128 10.37 -13.83 -20.41
N ARG A 129 10.61 -13.14 -21.53
CA ARG A 129 9.54 -12.66 -22.44
C ARG A 129 8.71 -13.82 -23.00
N LYS A 130 9.37 -14.89 -23.44
CA LYS A 130 8.69 -16.11 -23.90
C LYS A 130 7.84 -16.79 -22.84
N MET A 131 8.16 -16.57 -21.55
CA MET A 131 7.37 -17.04 -20.41
C MET A 131 6.22 -16.09 -20.04
N GLY A 132 6.07 -14.98 -20.76
CA GLY A 132 5.00 -14.00 -20.56
C GLY A 132 5.34 -12.80 -19.67
N MET A 133 6.59 -12.70 -19.18
CA MET A 133 7.04 -11.56 -18.41
C MET A 133 7.02 -10.29 -19.27
N ARG A 134 6.61 -9.19 -18.65
CA ARG A 134 6.62 -7.84 -19.25
C ARG A 134 7.81 -7.05 -18.74
N PHE A 135 8.21 -6.03 -19.49
CA PHE A 135 9.38 -5.22 -19.18
C PHE A 135 9.06 -3.74 -19.24
N ASP A 136 9.63 -3.02 -18.28
CA ASP A 136 9.66 -1.57 -18.20
C ASP A 136 11.12 -1.07 -18.17
N VAL A 137 11.36 0.11 -18.73
CA VAL A 137 12.68 0.75 -18.70
C VAL A 137 12.52 2.26 -18.60
N ARG A 138 13.43 2.92 -17.90
CA ARG A 138 13.46 4.39 -17.87
C ARG A 138 13.95 4.97 -19.21
N VAL A 139 13.32 6.05 -19.65
CA VAL A 139 13.67 6.71 -20.93
C VAL A 139 15.12 7.20 -20.96
N ASP A 140 15.64 7.69 -19.84
CA ASP A 140 17.03 8.16 -19.71
C ASP A 140 18.04 7.01 -19.53
N ALA A 141 17.57 5.79 -19.35
CA ALA A 141 18.39 4.58 -19.23
C ALA A 141 18.30 3.67 -20.47
N MET A 142 17.63 4.10 -21.52
CA MET A 142 17.40 3.29 -22.73
C MET A 142 18.70 2.84 -23.42
N GLY A 143 19.75 3.69 -23.44
CA GLY A 143 21.09 3.34 -23.92
C GLY A 143 21.11 2.40 -25.13
N GLU A 144 21.74 1.24 -24.97
CA GLU A 144 21.83 0.18 -25.98
C GLU A 144 20.48 -0.47 -26.33
N ILE A 145 19.48 -0.43 -25.43
CA ILE A 145 18.16 -0.98 -25.68
C ILE A 145 17.50 -0.27 -26.87
N ALA A 146 17.63 1.06 -26.98
CA ALA A 146 17.04 1.86 -28.05
C ALA A 146 17.59 1.51 -29.45
N SER A 147 18.80 0.98 -29.52
CA SER A 147 19.47 0.56 -30.76
C SER A 147 19.31 -0.93 -31.07
N ASN A 148 18.77 -1.74 -30.14
CA ASN A 148 18.55 -3.16 -30.35
C ASN A 148 17.05 -3.43 -30.57
N ASP A 149 16.63 -3.56 -31.82
CA ASP A 149 15.20 -3.71 -32.17
C ASP A 149 14.56 -4.97 -31.60
N GLU A 150 15.31 -6.06 -31.38
CA GLU A 150 14.80 -7.29 -30.77
C GLU A 150 14.47 -7.11 -29.29
N ILE A 151 15.36 -6.45 -28.55
CA ILE A 151 15.12 -6.15 -27.13
C ILE A 151 14.08 -5.04 -26.97
N LEU A 152 14.12 -4.01 -27.82
CA LEU A 152 13.12 -2.94 -27.82
C LEU A 152 11.68 -3.49 -28.02
N ALA A 153 11.52 -4.51 -28.88
CA ALA A 153 10.25 -5.18 -29.06
C ALA A 153 9.76 -5.95 -27.82
N CYS A 154 10.65 -6.24 -26.86
CA CYS A 154 10.30 -6.86 -25.58
C CYS A 154 9.80 -5.85 -24.54
N ILE A 155 10.03 -4.54 -24.75
CA ILE A 155 9.67 -3.50 -23.77
C ILE A 155 8.20 -3.14 -23.93
N ASP A 156 7.43 -3.24 -22.85
CA ASP A 156 6.00 -2.90 -22.82
C ASP A 156 5.75 -1.50 -22.28
N TYR A 157 6.61 -1.05 -21.34
CA TYR A 157 6.45 0.21 -20.65
C TYR A 157 7.72 1.04 -20.72
N LEU A 158 7.55 2.37 -20.72
CA LEU A 158 8.62 3.34 -20.71
C LEU A 158 8.37 4.34 -19.58
N MET A 159 9.21 4.30 -18.56
CA MET A 159 9.09 5.19 -17.41
C MET A 159 9.80 6.51 -17.67
N VAL A 160 9.13 7.63 -17.36
CA VAL A 160 9.66 8.98 -17.57
C VAL A 160 9.48 9.83 -16.32
N ASP A 161 10.53 10.54 -15.91
CA ASP A 161 10.41 11.58 -14.88
C ASP A 161 9.47 12.68 -15.38
N PHE A 162 8.39 12.91 -14.65
CA PHE A 162 7.38 13.91 -14.99
C PHE A 162 7.96 15.29 -15.24
N LYS A 163 8.91 15.75 -14.41
CA LYS A 163 9.55 17.05 -14.54
C LYS A 163 10.38 17.20 -15.82
N ARG A 164 10.90 16.09 -16.32
CA ARG A 164 11.75 16.04 -17.50
C ARG A 164 11.05 15.49 -18.74
N SER A 165 9.75 15.18 -18.63
CA SER A 165 9.00 14.52 -19.71
C SER A 165 9.06 15.30 -21.03
N ALA A 166 9.00 16.64 -20.99
CA ALA A 166 9.10 17.48 -22.17
C ALA A 166 10.44 17.31 -22.93
N GLU A 167 11.54 17.06 -22.23
CA GLU A 167 12.86 16.83 -22.83
C GLU A 167 12.90 15.54 -23.65
N PHE A 168 12.11 14.55 -23.26
CA PHE A 168 12.11 13.20 -23.84
C PHE A 168 11.02 12.96 -24.89
N MET A 169 10.13 13.92 -25.15
CA MET A 169 8.98 13.70 -26.07
C MET A 169 9.38 13.23 -27.45
N THR A 170 10.45 13.81 -28.04
CA THR A 170 10.95 13.40 -29.37
C THR A 170 11.49 11.96 -29.35
N VAL A 171 12.20 11.60 -28.28
CA VAL A 171 12.75 10.24 -28.10
C VAL A 171 11.60 9.25 -27.93
N ILE A 172 10.62 9.56 -27.08
CA ILE A 172 9.43 8.75 -26.86
C ILE A 172 8.68 8.51 -28.15
N GLN A 173 8.46 9.55 -28.97
CA GLN A 173 7.79 9.42 -30.26
C GLN A 173 8.57 8.53 -31.22
N SER A 174 9.89 8.66 -31.26
CA SER A 174 10.75 7.79 -32.07
C SER A 174 10.67 6.33 -31.65
N LEU A 175 10.66 6.07 -30.35
CA LEU A 175 10.53 4.72 -29.80
C LEU A 175 9.15 4.11 -30.07
N ARG A 176 8.08 4.90 -29.95
CA ARG A 176 6.70 4.46 -30.31
C ARG A 176 6.55 4.14 -31.79
N ASN A 177 7.27 4.84 -32.66
CA ASN A 177 7.27 4.50 -34.09
C ASN A 177 7.90 3.13 -34.36
N LYS A 178 8.86 2.71 -33.57
CA LYS A 178 9.48 1.38 -33.62
C LYS A 178 8.70 0.30 -32.88
N ASN A 179 8.10 0.66 -31.74
CA ASN A 179 7.29 -0.21 -30.90
C ASN A 179 5.93 0.47 -30.57
N PRO A 180 4.89 0.31 -31.41
CA PRO A 180 3.60 0.99 -31.23
C PRO A 180 2.82 0.58 -29.98
N HIS A 181 3.18 -0.54 -29.34
CA HIS A 181 2.53 -1.03 -28.12
C HIS A 181 3.11 -0.42 -26.84
N LEU A 182 4.16 0.38 -26.98
CA LEU A 182 4.87 0.99 -25.85
C LEU A 182 3.97 1.96 -25.08
N LYS A 183 3.78 1.70 -23.80
CA LYS A 183 3.01 2.52 -22.86
C LYS A 183 3.94 3.40 -22.03
N ILE A 184 3.51 4.62 -21.72
CA ILE A 184 4.30 5.58 -20.97
C ILE A 184 3.79 5.67 -19.54
N ILE A 185 4.70 5.52 -18.58
CA ILE A 185 4.45 5.68 -17.15
C ILE A 185 5.20 6.92 -16.67
N ALA A 186 4.48 7.95 -16.21
CA ALA A 186 5.14 9.09 -15.55
C ALA A 186 5.37 8.81 -14.06
N PHE A 187 6.51 9.26 -13.53
CA PHE A 187 6.79 9.19 -12.11
C PHE A 187 7.31 10.52 -11.57
N LYS A 188 7.19 10.73 -10.26
CA LYS A 188 7.77 11.85 -9.51
C LYS A 188 8.73 11.30 -8.45
N HIS A 189 9.83 11.99 -8.21
CA HIS A 189 10.82 11.55 -7.21
C HIS A 189 10.31 11.58 -5.77
N HIS A 190 9.32 12.43 -5.48
CA HIS A 190 8.65 12.45 -4.18
C HIS A 190 7.24 11.90 -4.36
N ILE A 191 7.06 10.66 -3.94
CA ILE A 191 5.77 10.00 -3.98
C ILE A 191 5.04 10.33 -2.68
N SER A 192 3.89 10.98 -2.82
CA SER A 192 2.92 11.20 -1.75
C SER A 192 1.65 10.40 -2.05
N ILE A 193 0.75 10.31 -1.09
CA ILE A 193 -0.55 9.65 -1.29
C ILE A 193 -1.27 10.20 -2.54
N PHE A 194 -1.08 11.51 -2.85
CA PHE A 194 -1.59 12.15 -4.06
C PHE A 194 -0.42 12.70 -4.89
N SER A 195 0.09 11.89 -5.78
CA SER A 195 1.28 12.23 -6.54
C SER A 195 0.99 13.05 -7.79
N PHE A 196 -0.18 12.86 -8.42
CA PHE A 196 -0.54 13.50 -9.68
C PHE A 196 -1.90 14.15 -9.62
N THR A 197 -2.04 15.31 -10.29
CA THR A 197 -3.36 15.84 -10.64
C THR A 197 -3.90 15.14 -11.88
N LYS A 198 -5.21 15.27 -12.11
CA LYS A 198 -5.85 14.73 -13.31
C LYS A 198 -5.30 15.36 -14.59
N GLU A 199 -4.97 16.65 -14.56
CA GLU A 199 -4.38 17.37 -15.67
C GLU A 199 -2.98 16.83 -16.01
N GLU A 200 -2.15 16.63 -15.00
CA GLU A 200 -0.80 16.08 -15.17
C GLU A 200 -0.83 14.67 -15.75
N SER A 201 -1.78 13.83 -15.32
CA SER A 201 -1.85 12.43 -15.74
C SER A 201 -2.33 12.22 -17.19
N ARG A 202 -3.07 13.19 -17.78
CA ARG A 202 -3.69 13.05 -19.11
C ARG A 202 -2.73 12.83 -20.28
N ASN A 203 -1.47 13.24 -20.11
CA ASN A 203 -0.46 13.15 -21.16
C ASN A 203 0.27 11.80 -21.19
N PHE A 204 -0.07 10.90 -20.27
CA PHE A 204 0.58 9.61 -20.10
C PHE A 204 -0.45 8.49 -20.15
N ASP A 205 0.00 7.28 -20.50
CA ASP A 205 -0.87 6.10 -20.41
C ASP A 205 -1.13 5.75 -18.95
N TYR A 206 -0.09 5.90 -18.10
CA TYR A 206 -0.14 5.64 -16.66
C TYR A 206 0.73 6.62 -15.88
N VAL A 207 0.51 6.66 -14.57
CA VAL A 207 1.36 7.34 -13.59
C VAL A 207 1.71 6.40 -12.44
N LEU A 208 2.92 6.48 -11.94
CA LEU A 208 3.35 5.79 -10.72
C LEU A 208 2.98 6.64 -9.51
N GLY A 209 2.00 6.19 -8.76
CA GLY A 209 1.37 6.91 -7.65
C GLY A 209 -0.11 7.13 -7.90
N THR A 210 -0.76 7.87 -7.02
CA THR A 210 -2.21 8.10 -7.09
C THR A 210 -2.55 9.38 -7.84
N VAL A 211 -3.60 9.30 -8.65
CA VAL A 211 -4.18 10.46 -9.34
C VAL A 211 -5.17 11.14 -8.40
N ASN A 212 -4.88 12.38 -8.04
CA ASN A 212 -5.80 13.20 -7.27
C ASN A 212 -6.87 13.79 -8.22
N ASN A 213 -8.09 13.37 -8.04
CA ASN A 213 -9.24 13.91 -8.76
C ASN A 213 -9.82 15.16 -8.09
N PHE A 214 -9.27 15.58 -6.95
CA PHE A 214 -9.87 16.58 -6.08
C PHE A 214 -9.03 17.85 -6.04
N LEU A 215 -9.71 18.98 -6.24
CA LEU A 215 -9.25 20.26 -5.75
C LEU A 215 -9.67 20.30 -4.27
N LEU A 216 -8.72 20.46 -3.37
CA LEU A 216 -9.00 20.78 -1.97
C LEU A 216 -9.76 22.10 -1.96
N THR A 217 -11.06 22.03 -1.76
CA THR A 217 -11.91 23.23 -1.59
C THR A 217 -12.03 23.50 -0.11
N TYR A 218 -11.23 24.43 0.38
CA TYR A 218 -11.02 24.75 1.79
C TYR A 218 -12.18 25.44 2.54
N GLU A 219 -13.37 25.60 1.97
CA GLU A 219 -14.40 26.48 2.57
C GLU A 219 -15.83 25.88 2.57
N ILE A 220 -15.97 24.58 2.72
CA ILE A 220 -17.33 24.02 2.77
C ILE A 220 -17.64 23.57 4.20
N GLU A 221 -18.70 24.13 4.77
CA GLU A 221 -19.29 23.62 6.00
C GLU A 221 -19.58 22.13 5.86
N ARG A 222 -19.05 21.33 6.78
CA ARG A 222 -19.21 19.89 6.74
C ARG A 222 -20.68 19.51 6.87
N PRO A 223 -21.19 18.63 6.01
CA PRO A 223 -22.57 18.19 6.11
C PRO A 223 -22.81 17.36 7.37
N LYS A 224 -24.03 17.40 7.88
CA LYS A 224 -24.43 16.75 9.13
C LYS A 224 -24.05 15.26 9.17
N TRP A 225 -24.13 14.56 8.03
CA TRP A 225 -23.79 13.15 7.94
C TRP A 225 -22.30 12.88 8.18
N GLN A 226 -21.40 13.78 7.80
CA GLN A 226 -19.98 13.66 8.12
C GLN A 226 -19.72 13.72 9.62
N HIS A 227 -20.36 14.67 10.31
CA HIS A 227 -20.27 14.77 11.77
C HIS A 227 -20.80 13.51 12.47
N GLU A 228 -21.89 12.91 11.97
CA GLU A 228 -22.41 11.63 12.50
C GLU A 228 -21.40 10.51 12.33
N MET A 229 -20.76 10.38 11.16
CA MET A 229 -19.73 9.36 10.91
C MET A 229 -18.52 9.56 11.84
N LEU A 230 -18.04 10.79 11.97
CA LEU A 230 -16.91 11.12 12.85
C LEU A 230 -17.22 10.81 14.32
N ARG A 231 -18.44 11.13 14.77
CA ARG A 231 -18.91 10.78 16.13
C ARG A 231 -18.95 9.25 16.29
N THR A 232 -19.38 8.52 15.29
CA THR A 232 -19.41 7.05 15.33
C THR A 232 -18.00 6.47 15.45
N PHE A 233 -17.01 7.01 14.74
CA PHE A 233 -15.62 6.61 14.93
C PHE A 233 -15.14 6.87 16.36
N ALA A 234 -15.47 8.03 16.95
CA ALA A 234 -15.11 8.36 18.33
C ALA A 234 -15.71 7.36 19.31
N GLN A 235 -16.98 6.97 19.12
CA GLN A 235 -17.64 5.94 19.92
C GLN A 235 -16.97 4.58 19.76
N LEU A 236 -16.63 4.19 18.54
CA LEU A 236 -15.93 2.94 18.26
C LEU A 236 -14.51 2.90 18.83
N TYR A 237 -13.84 4.03 18.91
CA TYR A 237 -12.53 4.13 19.54
C TYR A 237 -12.63 3.95 21.07
N SER A 238 -13.67 4.49 21.67
CA SER A 238 -13.94 4.32 23.09
C SER A 238 -14.17 2.85 23.44
N SER A 239 -13.66 2.40 24.59
CA SER A 239 -13.94 1.05 25.11
C SER A 239 -15.41 0.84 25.50
N ILE A 240 -16.16 1.93 25.66
CA ILE A 240 -17.57 1.93 26.04
C ILE A 240 -18.38 2.46 24.85
N TYR A 241 -18.96 1.55 24.08
CA TYR A 241 -19.87 1.92 22.98
C TYR A 241 -21.20 1.13 23.09
N ASP A 242 -22.30 1.81 22.77
CA ASP A 242 -23.60 1.16 22.74
C ASP A 242 -23.84 0.51 21.36
N VAL A 243 -23.83 -0.82 21.33
CA VAL A 243 -24.08 -1.61 20.10
C VAL A 243 -25.44 -1.29 19.48
N LYS A 244 -26.46 -0.94 20.31
CA LYS A 244 -27.79 -0.59 19.80
C LYS A 244 -27.78 0.76 19.09
N GLU A 245 -27.10 1.76 19.66
CA GLU A 245 -26.94 3.08 19.04
C GLU A 245 -26.22 2.96 17.69
N ILE A 246 -25.11 2.24 17.66
CA ILE A 246 -24.37 1.99 16.40
C ILE A 246 -25.23 1.20 15.41
N GLY A 247 -26.00 0.22 15.86
CA GLY A 247 -26.93 -0.52 15.02
C GLY A 247 -27.99 0.38 14.36
N VAL A 248 -28.49 1.39 15.06
CA VAL A 248 -29.40 2.41 14.49
C VAL A 248 -28.71 3.23 13.42
N ILE A 249 -27.46 3.67 13.68
CA ILE A 249 -26.67 4.42 12.70
C ILE A 249 -26.44 3.56 11.44
N VAL A 250 -25.98 2.33 11.60
CA VAL A 250 -25.75 1.41 10.46
C VAL A 250 -27.03 1.20 9.64
N ALA A 251 -28.19 1.08 10.31
CA ALA A 251 -29.47 0.91 9.63
C ALA A 251 -29.88 2.15 8.81
N ASN A 252 -29.49 3.35 9.23
CA ASN A 252 -29.77 4.59 8.52
C ASN A 252 -28.88 4.82 7.29
N TYR A 253 -27.79 4.07 7.18
CA TYR A 253 -26.86 4.16 6.05
C TYR A 253 -26.74 2.79 5.33
N PRO A 254 -27.54 2.57 4.27
CA PRO A 254 -27.61 1.27 3.58
C PRO A 254 -26.25 0.76 3.10
N LEU A 255 -25.34 1.67 2.72
CA LEU A 255 -24.00 1.31 2.27
C LEU A 255 -23.17 0.70 3.41
N MET A 256 -23.30 1.24 4.64
CA MET A 256 -22.65 0.65 5.82
C MET A 256 -23.18 -0.75 6.12
N ALA A 257 -24.52 -0.92 6.07
CA ALA A 257 -25.14 -2.23 6.30
C ALA A 257 -24.68 -3.26 5.25
N LEU A 258 -24.58 -2.84 3.99
CA LEU A 258 -24.08 -3.69 2.90
C LEU A 258 -22.61 -4.06 3.11
N ALA A 259 -21.77 -3.11 3.47
CA ALA A 259 -20.37 -3.32 3.78
C ALA A 259 -20.17 -4.33 4.91
N MET A 260 -20.88 -4.14 6.03
CA MET A 260 -20.87 -5.07 7.16
C MET A 260 -21.30 -6.49 6.73
N LYS A 261 -22.40 -6.60 6.00
CA LYS A 261 -22.88 -7.87 5.51
C LYS A 261 -21.86 -8.58 4.61
N GLY A 262 -21.23 -7.85 3.70
CA GLY A 262 -20.18 -8.37 2.81
C GLY A 262 -19.00 -8.91 3.58
N MET A 263 -18.48 -8.14 4.54
CA MET A 263 -17.31 -8.55 5.34
C MET A 263 -17.63 -9.77 6.23
N VAL A 264 -18.74 -9.77 6.93
CA VAL A 264 -19.14 -10.91 7.80
C VAL A 264 -19.40 -12.18 6.99
N ALA A 265 -19.98 -12.06 5.79
CA ALA A 265 -20.25 -13.21 4.91
C ALA A 265 -19.00 -13.76 4.22
N SER A 266 -17.91 -13.00 4.15
CA SER A 266 -16.67 -13.41 3.49
C SER A 266 -15.92 -14.42 4.35
N LYS A 267 -15.98 -15.70 3.99
CA LYS A 267 -15.20 -16.77 4.65
C LYS A 267 -13.69 -16.52 4.58
N HIS A 268 -13.21 -16.00 3.45
CA HIS A 268 -11.79 -15.71 3.28
C HIS A 268 -11.31 -14.62 4.24
N LEU A 269 -12.03 -13.49 4.31
CA LEU A 269 -11.73 -12.41 5.25
C LEU A 269 -11.84 -12.90 6.70
N THR A 270 -12.90 -13.64 7.04
CA THR A 270 -13.07 -14.21 8.38
C THR A 270 -11.89 -15.09 8.77
N ASN A 271 -11.41 -15.96 7.87
CA ASN A 271 -10.26 -16.83 8.13
C ASN A 271 -8.94 -16.05 8.33
N LEU A 272 -8.77 -14.93 7.62
CA LEU A 272 -7.60 -14.06 7.81
C LEU A 272 -7.69 -13.20 9.07
N THR A 273 -8.91 -12.89 9.53
CA THR A 273 -9.15 -12.09 10.73
C THR A 273 -8.97 -12.91 12.00
N ILE A 274 -9.46 -14.15 12.00
CA ILE A 274 -9.36 -15.05 13.16
C ILE A 274 -7.91 -15.51 13.29
N ARG A 275 -7.25 -15.07 14.36
CA ARG A 275 -5.93 -15.62 14.72
C ARG A 275 -6.09 -17.06 15.19
N LYS A 276 -5.24 -17.94 14.67
CA LYS A 276 -5.05 -19.28 15.22
C LYS A 276 -4.32 -19.12 16.57
N ASN A 277 -5.07 -19.00 17.64
CA ASN A 277 -4.51 -19.18 18.98
C ASN A 277 -3.97 -20.60 19.06
N SER A 278 -2.66 -20.72 19.10
CA SER A 278 -1.91 -21.98 18.94
C SER A 278 -2.03 -22.95 20.12
N SER A 279 -2.93 -22.73 21.06
CA SER A 279 -2.93 -23.48 22.33
C SER A 279 -4.19 -24.29 22.66
N THR A 280 -5.27 -24.21 21.87
CA THR A 280 -6.47 -25.02 22.15
C THR A 280 -7.02 -25.67 20.89
N LEU A 281 -6.70 -26.93 20.71
CA LEU A 281 -7.33 -27.83 19.74
C LEU A 281 -8.82 -27.98 20.13
N GLY A 282 -9.73 -27.29 19.40
CA GLY A 282 -11.15 -27.59 19.50
C GLY A 282 -12.10 -26.40 19.72
N GLU A 283 -11.63 -25.16 19.88
CA GLU A 283 -12.53 -24.01 19.97
C GLU A 283 -13.01 -23.58 18.58
N SER A 284 -14.33 -23.37 18.47
CA SER A 284 -14.98 -22.84 17.28
C SER A 284 -14.33 -21.52 16.88
N GLN A 285 -13.77 -21.45 15.68
CA GLN A 285 -13.20 -20.23 15.12
C GLN A 285 -14.35 -19.25 14.80
N THR A 286 -14.64 -18.35 15.70
CA THR A 286 -15.67 -17.32 15.55
C THR A 286 -15.04 -15.94 15.61
N LEU A 287 -15.63 -15.01 14.87
CA LEU A 287 -15.29 -13.59 14.96
C LEU A 287 -15.52 -13.10 16.39
N THR A 288 -14.56 -12.41 16.94
CA THR A 288 -14.65 -11.79 18.26
C THR A 288 -15.46 -10.50 18.18
N GLN A 289 -15.93 -10.00 19.34
CA GLN A 289 -16.54 -8.67 19.42
C GLN A 289 -15.58 -7.58 18.94
N PHE A 290 -14.29 -7.78 19.15
CA PHE A 290 -13.24 -6.88 18.67
C PHE A 290 -13.14 -6.85 17.13
N ASP A 291 -13.21 -8.00 16.47
CA ASP A 291 -13.21 -8.07 15.00
C ASP A 291 -14.43 -7.37 14.40
N LEU A 292 -15.61 -7.57 15.01
CA LEU A 292 -16.84 -6.91 14.59
C LEU A 292 -16.76 -5.38 14.75
N ARG A 293 -16.10 -4.90 15.79
CA ARG A 293 -15.83 -3.47 16.00
C ARG A 293 -14.97 -2.90 14.89
N ASN A 294 -13.92 -3.60 14.48
CA ASN A 294 -13.07 -3.19 13.37
C ASN A 294 -13.86 -3.19 12.04
N PHE A 295 -14.71 -4.18 11.80
CA PHE A 295 -15.58 -4.21 10.62
C PHE A 295 -16.59 -3.04 10.61
N LEU A 296 -17.11 -2.65 11.78
CA LEU A 296 -17.93 -1.45 11.90
C LEU A 296 -17.14 -0.20 11.55
N ALA A 297 -15.93 -0.05 12.07
CA ALA A 297 -15.05 1.08 11.74
C ALA A 297 -14.76 1.15 10.24
N ILE A 298 -14.48 0.02 9.60
CA ILE A 298 -14.29 -0.05 8.14
C ILE A 298 -15.56 0.38 7.41
N SER A 299 -16.74 -0.08 7.85
CA SER A 299 -18.02 0.28 7.22
C SER A 299 -18.30 1.78 7.31
N VAL A 300 -18.02 2.39 8.48
CA VAL A 300 -18.11 3.84 8.67
C VAL A 300 -17.15 4.58 7.74
N GLY A 301 -15.88 4.15 7.68
CA GLY A 301 -14.87 4.75 6.82
C GLY A 301 -15.19 4.61 5.34
N TYR A 302 -15.65 3.45 4.91
CA TYR A 302 -16.08 3.19 3.54
C TYR A 302 -17.26 4.09 3.13
N ASN A 303 -18.24 4.23 4.02
CA ASN A 303 -19.38 5.12 3.80
C ASN A 303 -18.96 6.59 3.76
N LEU A 304 -18.13 7.03 4.72
CA LEU A 304 -17.59 8.36 4.78
C LEU A 304 -16.83 8.70 3.49
N PHE A 305 -15.91 7.86 3.09
CA PHE A 305 -15.11 8.03 1.89
C PHE A 305 -15.99 8.10 0.63
N THR A 306 -16.87 7.12 0.43
CA THR A 306 -17.71 7.03 -0.77
C THR A 306 -18.68 8.23 -0.89
N LEU A 307 -19.26 8.69 0.21
CA LEU A 307 -20.16 9.83 0.20
C LEU A 307 -19.41 11.16 -0.02
N THR A 308 -18.21 11.31 0.53
CA THR A 308 -17.38 12.49 0.28
C THR A 308 -16.97 12.56 -1.19
N GLU A 309 -16.56 11.44 -1.77
CA GLU A 309 -16.28 11.33 -3.19
C GLU A 309 -17.50 11.73 -4.03
N LYS A 310 -18.67 11.14 -3.77
CA LYS A 310 -19.92 11.46 -4.44
C LYS A 310 -20.25 12.96 -4.37
N GLN A 311 -20.14 13.56 -3.19
CA GLN A 311 -20.38 14.99 -2.99
C GLN A 311 -19.44 15.85 -3.84
N SER A 312 -18.17 15.49 -3.93
CA SER A 312 -17.20 16.17 -4.79
C SER A 312 -17.61 16.17 -6.26
N TYR A 313 -18.13 15.05 -6.78
CA TYR A 313 -18.62 14.96 -8.15
C TYR A 313 -19.88 15.82 -8.37
N GLU A 314 -20.82 15.78 -7.43
CA GLU A 314 -22.06 16.58 -7.47
C GLU A 314 -21.77 18.09 -7.49
N GLN A 315 -20.85 18.54 -6.67
CA GLN A 315 -20.42 19.96 -6.63
C GLN A 315 -19.80 20.41 -7.96
N LYS A 316 -19.05 19.54 -8.63
CA LYS A 316 -18.47 19.81 -9.95
C LYS A 316 -19.46 19.63 -11.09
N LYS A 317 -20.72 19.27 -10.80
CA LYS A 317 -21.77 18.96 -11.79
C LYS A 317 -21.34 17.87 -12.78
N ILE A 318 -20.51 16.92 -12.32
CA ILE A 318 -20.06 15.76 -13.09
C ILE A 318 -20.94 14.57 -12.71
N PRO A 319 -21.47 13.78 -13.66
CA PRO A 319 -22.20 12.56 -13.34
C PRO A 319 -21.32 11.63 -12.46
N PHE A 320 -21.87 11.21 -11.33
CA PHE A 320 -21.17 10.28 -10.44
C PHE A 320 -21.34 8.84 -10.94
N SER A 321 -20.22 8.13 -11.03
CA SER A 321 -20.18 6.66 -11.15
C SER A 321 -19.21 6.12 -10.11
N SER A 322 -19.55 5.03 -9.44
CA SER A 322 -18.67 4.35 -8.50
C SER A 322 -17.38 3.85 -9.17
N GLU A 323 -17.38 3.66 -10.48
CA GLU A 323 -16.19 3.29 -11.26
C GLU A 323 -15.11 4.38 -11.31
N PHE A 324 -15.50 5.64 -11.00
CA PHE A 324 -14.58 6.79 -11.00
C PHE A 324 -13.96 7.05 -9.63
N ILE A 325 -14.32 6.27 -8.60
CA ILE A 325 -13.74 6.44 -7.26
C ILE A 325 -12.33 5.87 -7.26
N ASN A 326 -11.35 6.70 -6.89
CA ASN A 326 -10.01 6.23 -6.60
C ASN A 326 -9.95 5.67 -5.17
N TYR A 327 -10.02 4.36 -5.01
CA TYR A 327 -10.02 3.70 -3.70
C TYR A 327 -8.63 3.57 -3.06
N GLU A 328 -7.54 3.95 -3.73
CA GLU A 328 -6.18 3.78 -3.19
C GLU A 328 -5.95 4.44 -1.82
N PRO A 329 -6.46 5.65 -1.54
CA PRO A 329 -6.32 6.24 -0.21
C PRO A 329 -7.00 5.41 0.89
N PHE A 330 -8.15 4.81 0.56
CA PHE A 330 -8.87 3.94 1.47
C PHE A 330 -8.14 2.60 1.69
N ILE A 331 -7.59 2.02 0.61
CA ILE A 331 -6.78 0.79 0.64
C ILE A 331 -5.53 1.00 1.49
N LEU A 332 -4.84 2.13 1.30
CA LEU A 332 -3.66 2.49 2.09
C LEU A 332 -4.00 2.62 3.57
N ALA A 333 -5.11 3.29 3.90
CA ALA A 333 -5.57 3.43 5.28
C ALA A 333 -5.88 2.09 5.94
N LEU A 334 -6.53 1.17 5.22
CA LEU A 334 -6.81 -0.18 5.70
C LEU A 334 -5.52 -0.96 5.96
N ASN A 335 -4.58 -0.92 5.02
CA ASN A 335 -3.30 -1.61 5.13
C ASN A 335 -2.52 -1.10 6.34
N PHE A 336 -2.38 0.22 6.45
CA PHE A 336 -1.70 0.87 7.57
C PHE A 336 -2.37 0.51 8.91
N ALA A 337 -3.69 0.65 9.01
CA ALA A 337 -4.44 0.32 10.22
C ALA A 337 -4.24 -1.14 10.66
N LYS A 338 -4.20 -2.07 9.68
CA LYS A 338 -4.00 -3.48 9.98
C LYS A 338 -2.57 -3.78 10.44
N ILE A 339 -1.56 -3.09 9.89
CA ILE A 339 -0.18 -3.21 10.39
C ILE A 339 -0.09 -2.70 11.84
N VAL A 340 -0.68 -1.52 12.13
CA VAL A 340 -0.73 -0.97 13.50
C VAL A 340 -1.41 -1.93 14.45
N ASP A 341 -2.55 -2.51 14.06
CA ASP A 341 -3.28 -3.51 14.84
C ASP A 341 -2.43 -4.74 15.17
N LEU A 342 -1.75 -5.30 14.15
CA LEU A 342 -0.92 -6.49 14.31
C LEU A 342 0.29 -6.23 15.23
N MET A 343 0.94 -5.09 15.05
CA MET A 343 2.07 -4.70 15.90
C MET A 343 1.62 -4.44 17.35
N ALA A 344 0.50 -3.73 17.53
CA ALA A 344 0.00 -3.41 18.86
C ALA A 344 -0.41 -4.65 19.65
N GLN A 345 -1.00 -5.65 19.01
CA GLN A 345 -1.35 -6.90 19.66
C GLN A 345 -0.13 -7.68 20.20
N ASP A 346 1.03 -7.51 19.58
CA ASP A 346 2.26 -8.16 20.03
C ASP A 346 3.08 -7.31 21.02
N ILE A 347 2.81 -6.00 21.11
CA ILE A 347 3.66 -5.04 21.82
C ILE A 347 2.91 -4.34 22.96
N CYS A 348 1.63 -3.97 22.73
CA CYS A 348 0.84 -3.19 23.68
C CYS A 348 0.12 -4.08 24.70
N ASP A 349 -0.35 -3.43 25.77
CA ASP A 349 -1.22 -4.06 26.77
C ASP A 349 -2.64 -4.31 26.23
N ASP A 350 -3.43 -5.10 26.98
CA ASP A 350 -4.80 -5.49 26.62
C ASP A 350 -5.79 -4.30 26.56
N ILE A 351 -5.44 -3.14 27.09
CA ILE A 351 -6.26 -1.93 27.07
C ILE A 351 -6.01 -1.15 25.78
N THR A 352 -4.78 -1.03 25.38
CA THR A 352 -4.33 -0.21 24.24
C THR A 352 -4.46 -0.94 22.92
N ALA A 353 -4.16 -2.24 22.88
CA ALA A 353 -4.20 -3.04 21.65
C ALA A 353 -5.57 -2.98 20.93
N PRO A 354 -6.74 -3.04 21.61
CA PRO A 354 -8.05 -2.92 20.95
C PRO A 354 -8.31 -1.61 20.23
N GLN A 355 -7.59 -0.55 20.52
CA GLN A 355 -7.76 0.78 19.93
C GLN A 355 -6.90 0.97 18.68
N ALA A 356 -5.91 0.12 18.50
CA ALA A 356 -4.82 0.29 17.54
C ALA A 356 -5.29 0.37 16.08
N PHE A 357 -6.22 -0.52 15.68
CA PHE A 357 -6.77 -0.51 14.34
C PHE A 357 -7.45 0.83 14.01
N ILE A 358 -8.33 1.29 14.90
CA ILE A 358 -9.08 2.53 14.68
C ILE A 358 -8.14 3.73 14.68
N ALA A 359 -7.15 3.76 15.58
CA ALA A 359 -6.14 4.81 15.59
C ALA A 359 -5.36 4.86 14.27
N GLY A 360 -4.86 3.72 13.79
CA GLY A 360 -4.17 3.64 12.51
C GLY A 360 -5.04 4.05 11.33
N PHE A 361 -6.32 3.68 11.33
CA PHE A 361 -7.27 4.04 10.28
C PHE A 361 -7.57 5.55 10.25
N LEU A 362 -7.77 6.14 11.42
CA LEU A 362 -8.02 7.58 11.57
C LEU A 362 -6.84 8.45 11.15
N ARG A 363 -5.62 7.89 11.09
CA ARG A 363 -4.45 8.61 10.56
C ARG A 363 -4.70 9.17 9.15
N PHE A 364 -5.57 8.52 8.39
CA PHE A 364 -5.93 8.93 7.03
C PHE A 364 -7.31 9.58 6.92
N ALA A 365 -7.96 9.89 8.04
CA ALA A 365 -9.31 10.47 8.03
C ALA A 365 -9.37 11.81 7.28
N HIS A 366 -8.33 12.64 7.38
CA HIS A 366 -8.23 13.91 6.65
C HIS A 366 -8.29 13.71 5.13
N VAL A 367 -7.72 12.61 4.62
CA VAL A 367 -7.79 12.26 3.20
C VAL A 367 -9.22 11.90 2.80
N PHE A 368 -9.95 11.15 3.64
CA PHE A 368 -11.36 10.78 3.38
C PHE A 368 -12.30 11.97 3.41
N LEU A 369 -11.94 13.00 4.18
CA LEU A 369 -12.73 14.20 4.33
C LEU A 369 -12.34 15.31 3.34
N HIS A 370 -11.28 15.08 2.55
CA HIS A 370 -10.66 16.10 1.69
C HIS A 370 -10.31 17.39 2.48
N ASP A 371 -9.72 17.21 3.65
CA ASP A 371 -9.41 18.28 4.57
C ASP A 371 -7.95 18.28 5.01
N THR A 372 -7.54 19.28 5.79
CA THR A 372 -6.22 19.26 6.43
C THR A 372 -6.21 18.32 7.63
N GLU A 373 -5.03 17.83 7.98
CA GLU A 373 -4.83 16.98 9.15
C GLU A 373 -5.21 17.72 10.43
N GLU A 374 -4.79 18.98 10.58
CA GLU A 374 -5.07 19.82 11.74
C GLU A 374 -6.56 20.06 11.93
N ALA A 375 -7.29 20.41 10.85
CA ALA A 375 -8.72 20.65 10.92
C ALA A 375 -9.50 19.38 11.26
N THR A 376 -9.08 18.24 10.68
CA THR A 376 -9.71 16.95 10.97
C THR A 376 -9.53 16.56 12.41
N PHE A 377 -8.31 16.64 12.96
CA PHE A 377 -8.06 16.26 14.36
C PHE A 377 -8.61 17.23 15.39
N ALA A 378 -8.77 18.51 15.04
CA ALA A 378 -9.43 19.48 15.93
C ALA A 378 -10.89 19.14 16.22
N GLU A 379 -11.57 18.46 15.30
CA GLU A 379 -12.99 18.06 15.47
C GLU A 379 -13.17 16.70 16.13
N PHE A 380 -12.14 15.85 16.12
CA PHE A 380 -12.22 14.56 16.81
C PHE A 380 -12.07 14.78 18.33
N PRO A 381 -13.05 14.39 19.14
CA PRO A 381 -12.94 14.40 20.60
C PRO A 381 -12.05 13.24 21.07
N LEU A 382 -10.88 13.08 20.47
CA LEU A 382 -9.99 11.96 20.64
C LEU A 382 -8.64 12.44 21.14
N ASP A 383 -8.62 13.08 22.32
CA ASP A 383 -7.38 13.56 22.95
C ASP A 383 -6.28 12.48 22.99
N ALA A 384 -6.68 11.22 23.19
CA ALA A 384 -5.76 10.10 23.17
C ALA A 384 -5.18 9.83 21.77
N VAL A 385 -5.99 9.91 20.70
CA VAL A 385 -5.52 9.74 19.31
C VAL A 385 -4.70 10.94 18.87
N ALA A 386 -5.17 12.15 19.17
CA ALA A 386 -4.42 13.37 18.88
C ALA A 386 -3.06 13.37 19.58
N SER A 387 -2.99 12.93 20.84
CA SER A 387 -1.73 12.81 21.57
C SER A 387 -0.79 11.75 20.96
N CYS A 388 -1.33 10.67 20.40
CA CYS A 388 -0.54 9.68 19.63
C CYS A 388 0.13 10.31 18.41
N TYR A 389 -0.53 11.26 17.74
CA TYR A 389 -0.01 11.89 16.53
C TYR A 389 0.95 13.03 16.81
N THR A 390 0.64 13.88 17.80
CA THR A 390 1.42 15.11 18.04
C THR A 390 2.66 14.87 18.88
N ASN A 391 2.61 13.96 19.84
CA ASN A 391 3.65 13.81 20.86
C ASN A 391 4.31 12.43 20.89
N GLY A 392 3.89 11.49 20.04
CA GLY A 392 4.37 10.09 20.09
C GLY A 392 4.04 9.41 21.42
N GLY A 393 2.89 9.77 22.02
CA GLY A 393 2.52 9.36 23.38
C GLY A 393 2.24 7.86 23.48
N GLY A 394 2.95 7.21 24.41
CA GLY A 394 2.77 5.78 24.69
C GLY A 394 3.26 4.84 23.58
N GLN A 395 3.03 3.55 23.79
CA GLN A 395 3.46 2.51 22.85
C GLN A 395 2.76 2.61 21.50
N LEU A 396 1.45 2.88 21.49
CA LEU A 396 0.67 3.00 20.27
C LEU A 396 1.13 4.18 19.40
N GLY A 397 1.36 5.35 19.99
CA GLY A 397 1.89 6.50 19.29
C GLY A 397 3.29 6.23 18.71
N SER A 398 4.13 5.49 19.43
CA SER A 398 5.44 5.07 18.94
C SER A 398 5.32 4.13 17.74
N ILE A 399 4.38 3.16 17.74
CA ILE A 399 4.13 2.25 16.61
C ILE A 399 3.70 3.04 15.39
N ILE A 400 2.73 3.95 15.52
CA ILE A 400 2.24 4.78 14.42
C ILE A 400 3.39 5.62 13.85
N ARG A 401 4.19 6.26 14.71
CA ARG A 401 5.32 7.08 14.27
C ARG A 401 6.40 6.27 13.57
N ILE A 402 6.73 5.07 14.08
CA ILE A 402 7.67 4.15 13.44
C ILE A 402 7.20 3.81 12.03
N LEU A 403 5.94 3.42 11.87
CA LEU A 403 5.40 3.06 10.57
C LEU A 403 5.39 4.25 9.61
N MET A 404 4.99 5.44 10.06
CA MET A 404 5.05 6.65 9.24
C MET A 404 6.47 6.93 8.74
N LEU A 405 7.47 6.82 9.62
CA LEU A 405 8.88 7.00 9.24
C LEU A 405 9.36 5.93 8.26
N LEU A 406 8.90 4.69 8.40
CA LEU A 406 9.22 3.62 7.45
C LEU A 406 8.61 3.91 6.07
N PHE A 407 7.35 4.37 6.02
CA PHE A 407 6.71 4.79 4.76
C PHE A 407 7.34 6.06 4.14
N GLU A 408 7.98 6.91 4.97
CA GLU A 408 8.78 8.05 4.50
C GLU A 408 10.23 7.66 4.17
N HIS A 409 10.58 6.37 4.18
CA HIS A 409 11.94 5.85 3.97
C HIS A 409 12.99 6.34 5.00
N ARG A 410 12.54 6.79 6.16
CA ARG A 410 13.39 7.31 7.26
C ARG A 410 13.68 6.20 8.27
N ILE A 411 14.37 5.15 7.80
CA ILE A 411 14.58 3.91 8.58
C ILE A 411 15.36 4.18 9.87
N ASN A 412 16.41 5.00 9.80
CA ASN A 412 17.22 5.29 10.98
C ASN A 412 16.39 6.01 12.05
N ASP A 413 15.58 6.99 11.62
CA ASP A 413 14.69 7.71 12.54
C ASP A 413 13.63 6.77 13.14
N ALA A 414 13.10 5.83 12.36
CA ALA A 414 12.18 4.81 12.84
C ALA A 414 12.84 3.90 13.91
N MET A 415 14.11 3.52 13.69
CA MET A 415 14.88 2.73 14.65
C MET A 415 15.15 3.51 15.93
N ASP A 416 15.46 4.79 15.84
CA ASP A 416 15.67 5.66 17.02
C ASP A 416 14.38 5.76 17.84
N VAL A 417 13.23 5.95 17.19
CA VAL A 417 11.93 5.96 17.89
C VAL A 417 11.65 4.62 18.55
N ALA A 418 11.92 3.50 17.86
CA ALA A 418 11.73 2.17 18.42
C ALA A 418 12.61 1.93 19.65
N ASN A 419 13.90 2.26 19.56
CA ASN A 419 14.85 2.13 20.66
C ASN A 419 14.44 2.97 21.87
N ASN A 420 14.06 4.23 21.66
CA ASN A 420 13.61 5.14 22.72
C ASN A 420 12.31 4.65 23.39
N ALA A 421 11.44 3.98 22.65
CA ALA A 421 10.21 3.39 23.16
C ALA A 421 10.42 1.99 23.76
N GLY A 422 11.65 1.44 23.75
CA GLY A 422 11.95 0.09 24.20
C GLY A 422 11.34 -1.02 23.30
N LEU A 423 10.99 -0.68 22.06
CA LEU A 423 10.41 -1.61 21.10
C LEU A 423 11.50 -2.30 20.28
N VAL A 424 11.36 -3.60 20.08
CA VAL A 424 12.29 -4.38 19.26
C VAL A 424 11.65 -4.64 17.91
N LEU A 425 12.17 -3.96 16.86
CA LEU A 425 11.77 -4.21 15.48
C LEU A 425 12.59 -5.37 14.91
N VAL A 426 11.90 -6.44 14.55
CA VAL A 426 12.48 -7.62 13.90
C VAL A 426 12.00 -7.64 12.45
N LYS A 427 12.93 -7.66 11.49
CA LYS A 427 12.64 -7.60 10.06
C LYS A 427 11.61 -8.65 9.63
N GLU A 428 11.79 -9.89 10.03
CA GLU A 428 10.90 -11.00 9.67
C GLU A 428 9.49 -10.82 10.22
N ARG A 429 9.37 -10.27 11.43
CA ARG A 429 8.07 -9.93 12.01
C ARG A 429 7.41 -8.78 11.28
N LEU A 430 8.16 -7.72 10.98
CA LEU A 430 7.66 -6.57 10.22
C LEU A 430 7.13 -7.02 8.85
N TYR A 431 7.87 -7.84 8.12
CA TYR A 431 7.42 -8.42 6.86
C TYR A 431 6.18 -9.31 7.04
N GLY A 432 6.10 -10.05 8.13
CA GLY A 432 4.90 -10.82 8.49
C GLY A 432 3.68 -9.94 8.68
N TYR A 433 3.81 -8.81 9.39
CA TYR A 433 2.71 -7.85 9.58
C TYR A 433 2.29 -7.22 8.25
N ILE A 434 3.25 -6.73 7.45
CA ILE A 434 2.98 -6.08 6.17
C ILE A 434 2.27 -7.06 5.21
N SER A 435 2.80 -8.28 5.04
CA SER A 435 2.20 -9.25 4.12
C SER A 435 0.81 -9.71 4.57
N HIS A 436 0.63 -9.91 5.88
CA HIS A 436 -0.69 -10.25 6.42
C HIS A 436 -1.68 -9.09 6.23
N ALA A 437 -1.27 -7.86 6.49
CA ALA A 437 -2.09 -6.69 6.31
C ALA A 437 -2.50 -6.50 4.84
N MET A 438 -1.58 -6.68 3.89
CA MET A 438 -1.89 -6.64 2.46
C MET A 438 -2.93 -7.69 2.07
N ALA A 439 -2.73 -8.95 2.43
CA ALA A 439 -3.67 -10.03 2.13
C ALA A 439 -5.05 -9.80 2.77
N TRP A 440 -5.07 -9.30 4.00
CA TRP A 440 -6.30 -8.97 4.72
C TRP A 440 -7.01 -7.78 4.07
N THR A 441 -6.29 -6.73 3.69
CA THR A 441 -6.85 -5.56 2.99
C THR A 441 -7.47 -5.94 1.66
N ASP A 442 -6.81 -6.78 0.87
CA ASP A 442 -7.33 -7.29 -0.40
C ASP A 442 -8.62 -8.10 -0.18
N ALA A 443 -8.69 -8.89 0.89
CA ALA A 443 -9.91 -9.60 1.27
C ALA A 443 -11.05 -8.67 1.69
N VAL A 444 -10.75 -7.56 2.40
CA VAL A 444 -11.72 -6.49 2.71
C VAL A 444 -12.22 -5.85 1.43
N CYS A 445 -11.32 -5.44 0.53
CA CYS A 445 -11.68 -4.82 -0.75
C CYS A 445 -12.58 -5.74 -1.59
N SER A 446 -12.27 -7.03 -1.64
CA SER A 446 -13.12 -8.04 -2.28
C SER A 446 -14.50 -8.12 -1.63
N ALA A 447 -14.58 -8.15 -0.30
CA ALA A 447 -15.83 -8.21 0.44
C ALA A 447 -16.69 -6.95 0.27
N LEU A 448 -16.07 -5.80 0.05
CA LEU A 448 -16.74 -4.52 -0.24
C LEU A 448 -17.08 -4.33 -1.72
N ASN A 449 -16.75 -5.28 -2.59
CA ASN A 449 -16.89 -5.18 -4.04
C ASN A 449 -16.17 -3.97 -4.65
N ILE A 450 -15.07 -3.54 -4.06
CA ILE A 450 -14.21 -2.48 -4.62
C ILE A 450 -13.57 -2.94 -5.95
N ILE A 451 -13.47 -4.25 -6.16
CA ILE A 451 -12.78 -4.92 -7.28
C ILE A 451 -13.76 -5.29 -8.41
N LYS A 452 -14.87 -4.62 -8.58
CA LYS A 452 -15.86 -4.95 -9.63
C LYS A 452 -15.36 -4.66 -11.05
N GLY A 453 -14.29 -5.29 -11.49
CA GLY A 453 -13.85 -5.31 -12.88
C GLY A 453 -13.52 -6.71 -13.41
N GLN A 454 -13.60 -7.75 -12.55
CA GLN A 454 -13.07 -9.08 -12.88
C GLN A 454 -14.06 -10.24 -12.77
N GLN A 455 -15.37 -10.00 -12.55
CA GLN A 455 -16.35 -11.09 -12.37
C GLN A 455 -17.41 -11.20 -13.47
N GLU A 456 -17.24 -10.55 -14.62
CA GLU A 456 -18.08 -10.81 -15.79
C GLU A 456 -17.20 -11.05 -17.03
N GLU A 457 -16.55 -12.23 -17.07
CA GLU A 457 -16.23 -12.96 -18.28
C GLU A 457 -16.47 -14.46 -18.05
#